data_7fb32831638eb484bb330849844a6c0d
#
_entry.id   7fb32831638eb484bb330849844a6c0d
#
_cell.length_a   1.000
_cell.length_b   1.000
_cell.length_c   1.000
_cell.angle_alpha   90.00
_cell.angle_beta   90.00
_cell.angle_gamma   90.00
#
_symmetry.space_group_name_H-M   'P 1'
#
loop_
_entity.id
_entity.type
_entity.pdbx_description
1 polymer ?
#
loop_
_entity_poly.entity_id
_entity_poly.type
_entity_poly.pdbx_seq_one_letter_code
_entity_poly.pdbx_strand_id
1 'polypeptide(L)'
;MHRHGYQGRKFGRERDQRRALMRGLMISLVEHGTITTTLPKAKELRPQAEKMITVARQGSLAGRRRLIAKLNVDTANRLVDVIVPSLKRDSGYLRVTHLDQRRVGDNAELATIEFVDEIAEVAKPDKPTRKKPAKSAQSAGNSKKEDK
;
A
#
# COMPACT_ATOMS: atom_id res chain seq x y z
N MET A 1 3.87 34.09 -7.11
CA MET A 1 4.05 32.81 -6.39
C MET A 1 5.33 32.15 -6.92
N HIS A 2 6.41 32.14 -6.13
CA HIS A 2 7.69 31.57 -6.55
C HIS A 2 7.60 30.03 -6.60
N ARG A 3 7.84 29.43 -7.77
CA ARG A 3 7.79 27.97 -8.00
C ARG A 3 9.16 27.36 -8.28
N HIS A 4 10.22 28.17 -8.19
CA HIS A 4 11.57 27.78 -8.62
C HIS A 4 12.23 26.71 -7.75
N GLY A 5 11.82 26.52 -6.50
CA GLY A 5 12.35 25.48 -5.61
C GLY A 5 11.57 24.16 -5.62
N TYR A 6 10.49 24.05 -6.40
CA TYR A 6 9.70 22.81 -6.45
C TYR A 6 10.24 21.87 -7.53
N GLN A 7 10.72 20.71 -7.09
CA GLN A 7 11.09 19.60 -7.95
C GLN A 7 10.03 18.50 -7.86
N GLY A 8 9.77 17.82 -8.99
CA GLY A 8 8.83 16.72 -9.08
C GLY A 8 7.52 17.06 -9.81
N ARG A 9 6.70 16.04 -10.03
CA ARG A 9 5.45 16.12 -10.80
C ARG A 9 4.28 16.49 -9.90
N LYS A 10 3.42 17.39 -10.36
CA LYS A 10 2.22 17.81 -9.62
C LYS A 10 1.00 16.92 -9.87
N PHE A 11 0.94 16.23 -11.01
CA PHE A 11 -0.17 15.35 -11.41
C PHE A 11 -1.55 16.04 -11.46
N GLY A 12 -1.60 17.36 -11.73
CA GLY A 12 -2.85 18.10 -11.71
C GLY A 12 -3.56 18.13 -10.35
N ARG A 13 -2.82 17.92 -9.23
CA ARG A 13 -3.37 17.75 -7.88
C ARG A 13 -2.83 18.79 -6.94
N GLU A 14 -3.64 19.13 -5.95
CA GLU A 14 -3.22 19.90 -4.79
C GLU A 14 -2.24 19.09 -3.92
N ARG A 15 -1.62 19.77 -2.97
CA ARG A 15 -0.55 19.19 -2.14
C ARG A 15 -0.99 17.92 -1.41
N ASP A 16 -2.17 17.96 -0.79
CA ASP A 16 -2.66 16.85 0.05
C ASP A 16 -3.15 15.68 -0.79
N GLN A 17 -3.86 15.96 -1.87
CA GLN A 17 -4.29 14.96 -2.85
C GLN A 17 -3.09 14.24 -3.49
N ARG A 18 -2.02 14.98 -3.81
CA ARG A 18 -0.79 14.40 -4.35
C ARG A 18 -0.09 13.50 -3.33
N ARG A 19 -0.02 13.95 -2.06
CA ARG A 19 0.53 13.12 -0.97
C ARG A 19 -0.28 11.85 -0.78
N ALA A 20 -1.60 11.94 -0.79
CA ALA A 20 -2.49 10.79 -0.69
C ALA A 20 -2.29 9.81 -1.86
N LEU A 21 -2.16 10.30 -3.11
CA LEU A 21 -1.87 9.47 -4.27
C LEU A 21 -0.56 8.69 -4.09
N MET A 22 0.53 9.38 -3.73
CA MET A 22 1.84 8.73 -3.58
C MET A 22 1.86 7.77 -2.39
N ARG A 23 1.16 8.11 -1.29
CA ARG A 23 0.95 7.22 -0.15
C ARG A 23 0.20 5.94 -0.56
N GLY A 24 -0.91 6.06 -1.28
CA GLY A 24 -1.68 4.91 -1.76
C GLY A 24 -0.86 4.00 -2.66
N LEU A 25 -0.10 4.56 -3.62
CA LEU A 25 0.79 3.78 -4.48
C LEU A 25 1.88 3.05 -3.69
N MET A 26 2.45 3.70 -2.66
CA MET A 26 3.46 3.07 -1.81
C MET A 26 2.87 1.93 -0.96
N ILE A 27 1.67 2.12 -0.41
CA ILE A 27 0.95 1.08 0.34
C ILE A 27 0.71 -0.13 -0.57
N SER A 28 0.16 0.09 -1.77
CA SER A 28 -0.08 -0.99 -2.74
C SER A 28 1.21 -1.72 -3.13
N LEU A 29 2.33 -1.00 -3.31
CA LEU A 29 3.62 -1.61 -3.63
C LEU A 29 4.12 -2.52 -2.50
N VAL A 30 3.99 -2.09 -1.25
CA VAL A 30 4.39 -2.88 -0.07
C VAL A 30 3.47 -4.10 0.12
N GLU A 31 2.18 -3.96 -0.17
CA GLU A 31 1.20 -5.04 -0.02
C GLU A 31 1.32 -6.13 -1.10
N HIS A 32 1.58 -5.73 -2.33
CA HIS A 32 1.57 -6.63 -3.48
C HIS A 32 2.95 -6.98 -4.03
N GLY A 33 4.00 -6.26 -3.62
CA GLY A 33 5.37 -6.46 -4.15
C GLY A 33 5.58 -5.88 -5.54
N THR A 34 4.56 -5.86 -6.39
CA THR A 34 4.55 -5.32 -7.75
C THR A 34 3.27 -4.57 -8.03
N ILE A 35 3.32 -3.46 -8.74
CA ILE A 35 2.14 -2.69 -9.17
C ILE A 35 2.32 -2.17 -10.59
N THR A 36 1.23 -2.15 -11.34
CA THR A 36 1.17 -1.51 -12.67
C THR A 36 0.49 -0.15 -12.57
N THR A 37 1.15 0.88 -13.08
CA THR A 37 0.64 2.25 -13.05
C THR A 37 1.15 3.03 -14.27
N THR A 38 0.77 4.30 -14.40
CA THR A 38 1.31 5.12 -15.50
C THR A 38 2.78 5.43 -15.26
N LEU A 39 3.57 5.44 -16.33
CA LEU A 39 5.01 5.68 -16.30
C LEU A 39 5.44 6.92 -15.48
N PRO A 40 4.77 8.09 -15.59
CA PRO A 40 5.10 9.25 -14.77
C PRO A 40 4.94 9.01 -13.26
N LYS A 41 3.90 8.23 -12.86
CA LYS A 41 3.67 7.90 -11.44
C LYS A 41 4.72 6.93 -10.93
N ALA A 42 5.06 5.89 -11.72
CA ALA A 42 6.11 4.94 -11.36
C ALA A 42 7.47 5.63 -11.19
N LYS A 43 7.84 6.52 -12.13
CA LYS A 43 9.09 7.30 -12.05
C LYS A 43 9.16 8.22 -10.82
N GLU A 44 8.05 8.79 -10.39
CA GLU A 44 7.99 9.65 -9.20
C GLU A 44 7.93 8.85 -7.89
N LEU A 45 7.30 7.67 -7.92
CA LEU A 45 7.20 6.79 -6.76
C LEU A 45 8.55 6.20 -6.39
N ARG A 46 9.35 5.76 -7.36
CA ARG A 46 10.64 5.08 -7.15
C ARG A 46 11.55 5.81 -6.16
N PRO A 47 11.93 7.09 -6.35
CA PRO A 47 12.83 7.76 -5.41
C PRO A 47 12.24 7.96 -4.02
N GLN A 48 10.92 8.07 -3.89
CA GLN A 48 10.25 8.19 -2.59
C GLN A 48 10.25 6.85 -1.86
N ALA A 49 9.97 5.77 -2.56
CA ALA A 49 9.99 4.41 -2.02
C ALA A 49 11.41 4.00 -1.60
N GLU A 50 12.42 4.25 -2.43
CA GLU A 50 13.83 4.00 -2.10
C GLU A 50 14.24 4.68 -0.77
N LYS A 51 13.87 5.94 -0.58
CA LYS A 51 14.13 6.66 0.67
C LYS A 51 13.43 6.04 1.88
N MET A 52 12.20 5.54 1.70
CA MET A 52 11.46 4.87 2.80
C MET A 52 12.09 3.52 3.15
N ILE A 53 12.51 2.75 2.15
CA ILE A 53 13.21 1.48 2.35
C ILE A 53 14.54 1.70 3.09
N THR A 54 15.32 2.71 2.70
CA THR A 54 16.56 3.06 3.39
C THR A 54 16.32 3.42 4.87
N VAL A 55 15.26 4.20 5.17
CA VAL A 55 14.89 4.51 6.56
C VAL A 55 14.44 3.26 7.33
N ALA A 56 13.70 2.35 6.67
CA ALA A 56 13.29 1.09 7.27
C ALA A 56 14.50 0.20 7.62
N ARG A 57 15.49 0.15 6.73
CA ARG A 57 16.71 -0.64 6.90
C ARG A 57 17.60 -0.17 8.05
N GLN A 58 17.56 1.12 8.39
CA GLN A 58 18.29 1.64 9.56
C GLN A 58 17.80 1.05 10.90
N GLY A 59 16.63 0.43 10.95
CA GLY A 59 16.09 -0.28 12.11
C GLY A 59 15.81 0.59 13.34
N SER A 60 15.93 1.92 13.23
CA SER A 60 15.76 2.82 14.37
C SER A 60 14.29 3.02 14.74
N LEU A 61 13.99 3.17 16.04
CA LEU A 61 12.64 3.48 16.53
C LEU A 61 12.09 4.76 15.90
N ALA A 62 12.94 5.78 15.76
CA ALA A 62 12.57 7.03 15.10
C ALA A 62 12.21 6.82 13.61
N GLY A 63 12.94 5.96 12.92
CA GLY A 63 12.66 5.55 11.54
C GLY A 63 11.29 4.86 11.44
N ARG A 64 11.01 3.88 12.30
CA ARG A 64 9.72 3.16 12.35
C ARG A 64 8.54 4.12 12.59
N ARG A 65 8.65 5.03 13.56
CA ARG A 65 7.63 6.07 13.82
C ARG A 65 7.40 6.98 12.60
N ARG A 66 8.46 7.36 11.90
CA ARG A 66 8.38 8.17 10.66
C ARG A 66 7.69 7.42 9.53
N LEU A 67 7.91 6.11 9.39
CA LEU A 67 7.23 5.27 8.39
C LEU A 67 5.75 5.13 8.72
N ILE A 68 5.38 4.88 9.97
CA ILE A 68 3.98 4.80 10.42
C ILE A 68 3.23 6.11 10.12
N ALA A 69 3.85 7.26 10.37
CA ALA A 69 3.24 8.55 10.07
C ALA A 69 3.03 8.79 8.55
N LYS A 70 3.90 8.25 7.71
CA LYS A 70 3.82 8.40 6.25
C LYS A 70 2.96 7.36 5.56
N LEU A 71 2.92 6.14 6.08
CA LEU A 71 2.14 5.02 5.58
C LEU A 71 0.96 4.75 6.54
N ASN A 72 0.73 3.51 6.87
CA ASN A 72 -0.11 3.05 7.98
C ASN A 72 0.70 2.08 8.85
N VAL A 73 0.15 1.66 9.98
CA VAL A 73 0.84 0.79 10.93
C VAL A 73 1.17 -0.55 10.28
N ASP A 74 0.19 -1.18 9.62
CA ASP A 74 0.33 -2.52 9.03
C ASP A 74 1.36 -2.53 7.90
N THR A 75 1.28 -1.56 6.98
CA THR A 75 2.23 -1.44 5.88
C THR A 75 3.64 -1.10 6.36
N ALA A 76 3.77 -0.23 7.39
CA ALA A 76 5.07 0.09 7.95
C ALA A 76 5.71 -1.12 8.64
N ASN A 77 4.94 -1.90 9.38
CA ASN A 77 5.40 -3.14 10.00
C ASN A 77 5.81 -4.16 8.92
N ARG A 78 4.96 -4.39 7.90
CA ARG A 78 5.31 -5.27 6.78
C ARG A 78 6.60 -4.85 6.08
N LEU A 79 6.81 -3.55 5.87
CA LEU A 79 8.03 -3.04 5.26
C LEU A 79 9.27 -3.37 6.11
N VAL A 80 9.20 -3.14 7.43
CA VAL A 80 10.34 -3.33 8.35
C VAL A 80 10.59 -4.81 8.66
N ASP A 81 9.52 -5.56 8.93
CA ASP A 81 9.62 -6.90 9.50
C ASP A 81 9.72 -8.01 8.42
N VAL A 82 9.22 -7.74 7.20
CA VAL A 82 9.16 -8.72 6.10
C VAL A 82 10.04 -8.32 4.92
N ILE A 83 9.83 -7.12 4.36
CA ILE A 83 10.49 -6.72 3.13
C ILE A 83 11.98 -6.45 3.36
N VAL A 84 12.31 -5.64 4.35
CA VAL A 84 13.71 -5.27 4.61
C VAL A 84 14.62 -6.47 4.83
N PRO A 85 14.25 -7.51 5.61
CA PRO A 85 15.10 -8.69 5.77
C PRO A 85 15.28 -9.51 4.49
N SER A 86 14.32 -9.44 3.55
CA SER A 86 14.39 -10.15 2.27
C SER A 86 15.30 -9.44 1.24
N LEU A 87 15.62 -8.17 1.47
CA LEU A 87 16.45 -7.37 0.54
C LEU A 87 17.93 -7.70 0.71
N LYS A 88 18.53 -8.20 -0.37
CA LYS A 88 19.96 -8.52 -0.44
C LYS A 88 20.83 -7.31 -0.80
N ARG A 89 20.23 -6.31 -1.45
CA ARG A 89 20.92 -5.13 -1.99
C ARG A 89 21.01 -4.01 -0.97
N ASP A 90 22.04 -3.17 -1.09
CA ASP A 90 22.23 -1.96 -0.28
C ASP A 90 21.56 -0.73 -0.88
N SER A 91 21.25 -0.75 -2.17
CA SER A 91 20.57 0.33 -2.89
C SER A 91 19.95 -0.20 -4.19
N GLY A 92 19.08 0.61 -4.82
CA GLY A 92 18.41 0.22 -6.05
C GLY A 92 17.44 -0.94 -5.85
N TYR A 93 16.62 -0.87 -4.82
CA TYR A 93 15.67 -1.91 -4.43
C TYR A 93 14.55 -2.13 -5.43
N LEU A 94 14.25 -1.11 -6.25
CA LEU A 94 13.10 -1.09 -7.14
C LEU A 94 13.50 -1.00 -8.60
N ARG A 95 12.78 -1.75 -9.45
CA ARG A 95 12.85 -1.69 -10.90
C ARG A 95 11.56 -1.10 -11.46
N VAL A 96 11.69 -0.28 -12.49
CA VAL A 96 10.56 0.22 -13.28
C VAL A 96 10.71 -0.31 -14.69
N THR A 97 9.78 -1.15 -15.13
CA THR A 97 9.74 -1.75 -16.46
C THR A 97 8.64 -1.09 -17.28
N HIS A 98 8.96 -0.61 -18.45
CA HIS A 98 7.95 -0.07 -19.38
C HIS A 98 7.13 -1.21 -19.95
N LEU A 99 5.83 -1.00 -20.07
CA LEU A 99 4.94 -1.93 -20.75
C LEU A 99 4.63 -1.42 -22.15
N ASP A 100 4.57 -2.32 -23.11
CA ASP A 100 4.16 -1.99 -24.50
C ASP A 100 2.67 -1.63 -24.57
N GLN A 101 1.90 -2.12 -23.61
CA GLN A 101 0.48 -1.81 -23.49
C GLN A 101 0.26 -0.38 -22.99
N ARG A 102 -0.70 0.29 -23.61
CA ARG A 102 -1.16 1.61 -23.20
C ARG A 102 -2.56 1.53 -22.59
N ARG A 103 -2.84 2.46 -21.70
CA ARG A 103 -4.14 2.50 -21.03
C ARG A 103 -5.25 2.82 -22.02
N VAL A 104 -6.31 1.98 -22.04
CA VAL A 104 -7.49 2.24 -22.85
C VAL A 104 -8.18 3.52 -22.38
N GLY A 105 -8.51 4.40 -23.31
CA GLY A 105 -9.18 5.69 -23.07
C GLY A 105 -8.26 6.89 -23.32
N ASP A 106 -7.17 7.05 -22.56
CA ASP A 106 -6.26 8.20 -22.68
C ASP A 106 -4.91 7.86 -23.34
N ASN A 107 -4.71 6.62 -23.76
CA ASN A 107 -3.49 6.13 -24.38
C ASN A 107 -2.21 6.40 -23.56
N ALA A 108 -2.34 6.50 -22.23
CA ALA A 108 -1.21 6.75 -21.34
C ALA A 108 -0.25 5.56 -21.30
N GLU A 109 1.05 5.83 -21.31
CA GLU A 109 2.09 4.83 -21.13
C GLU A 109 2.01 4.18 -19.76
N LEU A 110 2.04 2.86 -19.73
CA LEU A 110 2.03 2.07 -18.51
C LEU A 110 3.44 1.57 -18.17
N ALA A 111 3.67 1.39 -16.87
CA ALA A 111 4.88 0.79 -16.37
C ALA A 111 4.58 -0.03 -15.12
N THR A 112 5.32 -1.12 -14.96
CA THR A 112 5.34 -1.91 -13.73
C THR A 112 6.48 -1.43 -12.85
N ILE A 113 6.20 -1.22 -11.57
CA ILE A 113 7.23 -1.02 -10.54
C ILE A 113 7.20 -2.21 -9.59
N GLU A 114 8.35 -2.79 -9.33
CA GLU A 114 8.52 -4.02 -8.56
C GLU A 114 9.79 -3.99 -7.72
N PHE A 115 9.84 -4.81 -6.68
CA PHE A 115 11.09 -5.09 -5.99
C PHE A 115 11.97 -5.98 -6.88
N VAL A 116 13.28 -5.71 -6.86
CA VAL A 116 14.25 -6.50 -7.63
C VAL A 116 14.54 -7.84 -6.98
N ASP A 117 14.58 -7.84 -5.64
CA ASP A 117 14.77 -9.04 -4.85
C ASP A 117 13.42 -9.71 -4.58
N GLU A 118 13.40 -11.04 -4.56
CA GLU A 118 12.21 -11.81 -4.21
C GLU A 118 11.85 -11.58 -2.75
N ILE A 119 10.62 -11.09 -2.53
CA ILE A 119 10.08 -10.88 -1.19
C ILE A 119 9.43 -12.18 -0.74
N ALA A 120 9.86 -12.72 0.42
CA ALA A 120 9.18 -13.84 1.03
C ALA A 120 7.70 -13.50 1.26
N GLU A 121 6.79 -14.26 0.63
CA GLU A 121 5.37 -14.15 0.91
C GLU A 121 5.11 -14.61 2.34
N VAL A 122 5.02 -13.65 3.25
CA VAL A 122 4.43 -13.95 4.54
C VAL A 122 2.93 -14.13 4.30
N ALA A 123 2.46 -15.35 4.57
CA ALA A 123 1.05 -15.66 4.58
C ALA A 123 0.26 -14.51 5.23
N LYS A 124 -0.69 -13.96 4.48
CA LYS A 124 -1.57 -12.92 5.01
C LYS A 124 -2.19 -13.46 6.28
N PRO A 125 -2.06 -12.81 7.45
CA PRO A 125 -2.80 -13.24 8.61
C PRO A 125 -4.28 -13.22 8.20
N ASP A 126 -4.93 -14.37 8.30
CA ASP A 126 -6.35 -14.52 8.03
C ASP A 126 -7.08 -13.40 8.78
N LYS A 127 -7.75 -12.54 8.03
CA LYS A 127 -8.62 -11.52 8.65
C LYS A 127 -9.59 -12.30 9.55
N PRO A 128 -9.67 -11.98 10.86
CA PRO A 128 -10.61 -12.64 11.72
C PRO A 128 -11.99 -12.44 11.09
N THR A 129 -12.56 -13.51 10.60
CA THR A 129 -13.93 -13.54 10.08
C THR A 129 -14.83 -13.12 11.24
N ARG A 130 -15.33 -11.90 11.15
CA ARG A 130 -16.32 -11.36 12.09
C ARG A 130 -17.52 -12.27 12.00
N LYS A 131 -17.60 -13.26 12.92
CA LYS A 131 -18.76 -14.13 13.07
C LYS A 131 -19.95 -13.21 13.28
N LYS A 132 -20.87 -13.19 12.31
CA LYS A 132 -22.18 -12.55 12.48
C LYS A 132 -22.81 -13.16 13.71
N PRO A 133 -23.37 -12.37 14.65
CA PRO A 133 -24.08 -12.92 15.78
C PRO A 133 -25.27 -13.72 15.23
N ALA A 134 -25.34 -15.00 15.61
CA ALA A 134 -26.45 -15.86 15.29
C ALA A 134 -27.74 -15.19 15.82
N LYS A 135 -28.71 -14.94 14.93
CA LYS A 135 -30.06 -14.57 15.31
C LYS A 135 -30.61 -15.68 16.20
N SER A 136 -30.76 -15.41 17.48
CA SER A 136 -31.48 -16.27 18.37
C SER A 136 -32.95 -16.31 17.90
N ALA A 137 -33.33 -17.50 17.44
CA ALA A 137 -34.72 -17.84 17.19
C ALA A 137 -35.44 -17.84 18.55
N GLN A 138 -36.23 -16.84 18.80
CA GLN A 138 -37.24 -16.92 19.86
C GLN A 138 -38.42 -17.72 19.31
N SER A 139 -38.50 -18.92 19.82
CA SER A 139 -39.58 -19.85 19.65
C SER A 139 -40.92 -19.28 20.16
N ALA A 140 -41.93 -19.44 19.34
CA ALA A 140 -43.32 -19.27 19.66
C ALA A 140 -43.71 -20.06 20.91
N GLY A 141 -44.15 -19.38 21.93
CA GLY A 141 -44.89 -19.97 23.06
C GLY A 141 -46.39 -19.89 22.78
N ASN A 142 -46.93 -21.00 22.42
CA ASN A 142 -48.34 -21.31 22.34
C ASN A 142 -48.93 -21.33 23.76
N SER A 143 -50.03 -20.64 24.01
CA SER A 143 -50.96 -21.02 25.07
C SER A 143 -52.40 -20.79 24.65
N LYS A 144 -53.03 -21.88 24.30
CA LYS A 144 -54.46 -22.12 24.40
C LYS A 144 -54.95 -21.96 25.85
N LYS A 145 -56.10 -21.36 26.02
CA LYS A 145 -57.19 -21.69 26.93
C LYS A 145 -58.42 -20.98 26.38
N GLU A 146 -59.39 -21.59 25.86
CA GLU A 146 -60.51 -22.43 26.44
C GLU A 146 -61.23 -21.79 27.62
N ASP A 147 -62.56 -21.72 27.39
CA ASP A 147 -63.68 -21.74 28.28
C ASP A 147 -64.07 -20.42 28.99
N LYS A 148 -65.23 -19.82 28.75
CA LYS A 148 -66.63 -20.27 28.92
C LYS A 148 -67.55 -19.14 28.52
#